data_5241d3f953e52425d87b2d405639276e
#
_entry.id   5241d3f953e52425d87b2d405639276e
#
_cell.length_a   1.000
_cell.length_b   1.000
_cell.length_c   1.000
_cell.angle_alpha   90.00
_cell.angle_beta   90.00
_cell.angle_gamma   90.00
#
_symmetry.space_group_name_H-M   'P 1'
#
loop_
_entity.id
_entity.type
_entity.pdbx_description
1 polymer ?
#
loop_
_entity_poly.entity_id
_entity_poly.type
_entity_poly.pdbx_seq_one_letter_code
_entity_poly.pdbx_strand_id
1 'polypeptide(L)'
;GRKVKTLGDGFMCQFQDQISAVEFSMAFLEAVKDFCAHEPERDVFVYRLGLHFGEVIILEGDVLGNTANIASRLESVSQPGSLTISEEVFEGLSDRLKLNFKKLGRLVLKNITQGVVGYSSQPILDMDHLGFEVLGRQTQQQIKYCNSADGTTIALGKTGEGLPFLKAPNFVTHLDYDWGSEIWQPIYEEISQLGMLVRFDQRGNGLSERNPKNISFSSMVEDISAVVENEKLENFV
;
A
#
# COMPACT_ATOMS: atom_id res chain seq x y z
N GLY A 1 -0.82 17.71 22.05
CA GLY A 1 -0.66 17.74 20.60
C GLY A 1 -1.51 18.81 19.91
N ARG A 2 -1.18 19.14 18.69
CA ARG A 2 -1.93 20.08 17.85
C ARG A 2 -2.19 19.45 16.47
N LYS A 3 -3.45 19.48 16.03
CA LYS A 3 -3.78 19.14 14.65
C LYS A 3 -3.20 20.21 13.73
N VAL A 4 -2.42 19.80 12.74
CA VAL A 4 -1.78 20.68 11.76
C VAL A 4 -2.69 20.87 10.55
N LYS A 5 -3.07 19.76 9.91
CA LYS A 5 -3.92 19.78 8.71
C LYS A 5 -4.72 18.50 8.57
N THR A 6 -5.76 18.55 7.74
CA THR A 6 -6.51 17.39 7.26
C THR A 6 -5.96 16.98 5.89
N LEU A 7 -5.88 15.69 5.61
CA LEU A 7 -5.34 15.10 4.39
C LEU A 7 -6.37 14.08 3.84
N GLY A 8 -7.41 14.61 3.16
CA GLY A 8 -8.52 13.76 2.74
C GLY A 8 -9.25 13.17 3.95
N ASP A 9 -9.24 11.86 4.08
CA ASP A 9 -9.79 11.07 5.19
C ASP A 9 -8.86 10.99 6.41
N GLY A 10 -7.61 11.44 6.28
CA GLY A 10 -6.62 11.46 7.34
C GLY A 10 -6.34 12.84 7.94
N PHE A 11 -5.49 12.88 8.93
CA PHE A 11 -5.02 14.13 9.55
C PHE A 11 -3.58 14.03 10.02
N MET A 12 -2.90 15.17 10.08
CA MET A 12 -1.56 15.30 10.63
C MET A 12 -1.60 16.05 11.95
N CYS A 13 -0.93 15.49 12.96
CA CYS A 13 -0.74 16.11 14.26
C CYS A 13 0.74 16.31 14.57
N GLN A 14 1.02 17.34 15.36
CA GLN A 14 2.33 17.65 15.91
C GLN A 14 2.28 17.56 17.43
N PHE A 15 3.34 16.97 18.00
CA PHE A 15 3.56 16.85 19.44
C PHE A 15 4.91 17.44 19.81
N GLN A 16 5.09 17.80 21.07
CA GLN A 16 6.36 18.34 21.58
C GLN A 16 7.33 17.24 22.01
N ASP A 17 6.82 16.05 22.30
CA ASP A 17 7.62 14.90 22.73
C ASP A 17 7.04 13.57 22.23
N GLN A 18 7.89 12.55 22.21
CA GLN A 18 7.56 11.22 21.69
C GLN A 18 6.53 10.49 22.55
N ILE A 19 6.61 10.63 23.87
CA ILE A 19 5.75 9.93 24.83
C ILE A 19 4.30 10.36 24.63
N SER A 20 4.06 11.69 24.69
CA SER A 20 2.72 12.24 24.45
C SER A 20 2.14 11.86 23.08
N ALA A 21 3.00 11.78 22.05
CA ALA A 21 2.57 11.38 20.70
C ALA A 21 2.14 9.91 20.67
N VAL A 22 2.90 9.01 21.27
CA VAL A 22 2.58 7.57 21.33
C VAL A 22 1.34 7.33 22.19
N GLU A 23 1.25 7.94 23.37
CA GLU A 23 0.08 7.79 24.25
C GLU A 23 -1.21 8.27 23.58
N PHE A 24 -1.17 9.43 22.92
CA PHE A 24 -2.30 9.90 22.13
C PHE A 24 -2.66 8.93 21.01
N SER A 25 -1.68 8.45 20.27
CA SER A 25 -1.91 7.54 19.13
C SER A 25 -2.55 6.23 19.57
N MET A 26 -2.08 5.64 20.66
CA MET A 26 -2.66 4.42 21.22
C MET A 26 -4.08 4.66 21.76
N ALA A 27 -4.30 5.76 22.48
CA ALA A 27 -5.63 6.12 22.97
C ALA A 27 -6.62 6.42 21.83
N PHE A 28 -6.15 7.03 20.74
CA PHE A 28 -6.95 7.28 19.55
C PHE A 28 -7.41 5.97 18.89
N LEU A 29 -6.49 5.00 18.71
CA LEU A 29 -6.84 3.69 18.13
C LEU A 29 -7.85 2.94 19.03
N GLU A 30 -7.68 2.96 20.34
CA GLU A 30 -8.67 2.35 21.28
C GLU A 30 -10.02 3.05 21.19
N ALA A 31 -10.06 4.38 21.13
CA ALA A 31 -11.31 5.13 21.00
C ALA A 31 -12.04 4.81 19.68
N VAL A 32 -11.30 4.62 18.58
CA VAL A 32 -11.87 4.18 17.29
C VAL A 32 -12.45 2.77 17.39
N LYS A 33 -11.74 1.84 18.04
CA LYS A 33 -12.22 0.49 18.31
C LYS A 33 -13.53 0.49 19.10
N ASP A 34 -13.54 1.25 20.21
CA ASP A 34 -14.72 1.35 21.07
C ASP A 34 -15.91 1.96 20.31
N PHE A 35 -15.67 2.98 19.49
CA PHE A 35 -16.70 3.57 18.64
C PHE A 35 -17.29 2.55 17.66
N CYS A 36 -16.43 1.82 16.94
CA CYS A 36 -16.88 0.78 16.00
C CYS A 36 -17.64 -0.37 16.69
N ALA A 37 -17.25 -0.74 17.90
CA ALA A 37 -17.94 -1.80 18.66
C ALA A 37 -19.36 -1.41 19.11
N HIS A 38 -19.63 -0.12 19.31
CA HIS A 38 -20.94 0.38 19.75
C HIS A 38 -21.90 0.76 18.62
N GLU A 39 -21.42 0.83 17.39
CA GLU A 39 -22.21 1.24 16.20
C GLU A 39 -22.13 0.18 15.08
N PRO A 40 -22.62 -1.05 15.31
CA PRO A 40 -22.42 -2.17 14.39
C PRO A 40 -23.12 -2.03 13.02
N GLU A 41 -24.06 -1.07 12.88
CA GLU A 41 -24.79 -0.82 11.63
C GLU A 41 -24.14 0.28 10.75
N ARG A 42 -23.04 0.87 11.21
CA ARG A 42 -22.30 1.93 10.49
C ARG A 42 -21.02 1.39 9.86
N ASP A 43 -20.52 2.14 8.90
CA ASP A 43 -19.22 1.87 8.29
C ASP A 43 -18.13 1.84 9.38
N VAL A 44 -17.36 0.76 9.40
CA VAL A 44 -16.23 0.62 10.32
C VAL A 44 -15.05 1.42 9.79
N PHE A 45 -14.52 2.29 10.62
CA PHE A 45 -13.33 3.06 10.29
C PHE A 45 -12.09 2.38 10.85
N VAL A 46 -11.08 2.19 10.02
CA VAL A 46 -9.81 1.63 10.43
C VAL A 46 -8.70 2.59 10.07
N TYR A 47 -7.97 3.06 11.07
CA TYR A 47 -6.85 3.98 10.86
C TYR A 47 -5.51 3.27 10.90
N ARG A 48 -4.59 3.74 10.09
CA ARG A 48 -3.17 3.47 10.15
C ARG A 48 -2.47 4.71 10.70
N LEU A 49 -1.52 4.52 11.59
CA LEU A 49 -0.78 5.63 12.16
C LEU A 49 0.71 5.47 11.93
N GLY A 50 1.37 6.58 11.59
CA GLY A 50 2.82 6.66 11.43
C GLY A 50 3.38 7.80 12.28
N LEU A 51 4.44 7.55 13.05
CA LEU A 51 5.06 8.54 13.91
C LEU A 51 6.58 8.59 13.72
N HIS A 52 7.10 9.77 13.51
CA HIS A 52 8.54 10.03 13.45
C HIS A 52 8.89 11.26 14.27
N PHE A 53 10.09 11.25 14.84
CA PHE A 53 10.63 12.35 15.62
C PHE A 53 11.81 13.00 14.92
N GLY A 54 11.77 14.33 14.75
CA GLY A 54 12.81 15.10 14.11
C GLY A 54 12.43 16.56 13.92
N GLU A 55 13.32 17.32 13.34
CA GLU A 55 13.09 18.73 13.04
C GLU A 55 12.04 18.92 11.95
N VAL A 56 11.19 19.92 12.15
CA VAL A 56 10.15 20.32 11.19
C VAL A 56 10.16 21.81 10.96
N ILE A 57 9.83 22.25 9.77
CA ILE A 57 9.57 23.64 9.44
C ILE A 57 8.06 23.86 9.54
N ILE A 58 7.66 24.75 10.46
CA ILE A 58 6.26 25.09 10.66
C ILE A 58 5.94 26.34 9.83
N LEU A 59 5.01 26.19 8.92
CA LEU A 59 4.40 27.31 8.17
C LEU A 59 2.93 27.42 8.57
N GLU A 60 2.29 28.54 8.24
CA GLU A 60 0.85 28.74 8.51
C GLU A 60 0.03 27.61 7.89
N GLY A 61 -0.51 26.72 8.75
CA GLY A 61 -1.35 25.59 8.36
C GLY A 61 -0.63 24.37 7.78
N ASP A 62 0.71 24.33 7.76
CA ASP A 62 1.47 23.19 7.26
C ASP A 62 2.73 22.89 8.08
N VAL A 63 3.22 21.65 7.95
CA VAL A 63 4.50 21.18 8.46
C VAL A 63 5.29 20.60 7.29
N LEU A 64 6.45 21.18 7.02
CA LEU A 64 7.34 20.76 5.96
C LEU A 64 8.63 20.15 6.52
N GLY A 65 9.23 19.29 5.73
CA GLY A 65 10.52 18.68 6.03
C GLY A 65 10.52 17.16 5.87
N ASN A 66 11.72 16.59 5.96
CA ASN A 66 11.90 15.15 5.83
C ASN A 66 11.17 14.36 6.92
N THR A 67 11.06 14.93 8.12
CA THR A 67 10.34 14.36 9.27
C THR A 67 8.88 14.07 8.95
N ALA A 68 8.16 15.02 8.33
CA ALA A 68 6.77 14.84 7.92
C ALA A 68 6.63 13.76 6.84
N ASN A 69 7.58 13.72 5.89
CA ASN A 69 7.60 12.70 4.85
C ASN A 69 7.84 11.30 5.42
N ILE A 70 8.77 11.14 6.37
CA ILE A 70 9.01 9.85 7.04
C ILE A 70 7.78 9.40 7.81
N ALA A 71 7.12 10.27 8.57
CA ALA A 71 5.90 9.95 9.31
C ALA A 71 4.79 9.44 8.36
N SER A 72 4.56 10.11 7.24
CA SER A 72 3.60 9.68 6.21
C SER A 72 3.96 8.32 5.59
N ARG A 73 5.26 8.04 5.40
CA ARG A 73 5.70 6.73 4.88
C ARG A 73 5.58 5.61 5.92
N LEU A 74 5.80 5.91 7.20
CA LEU A 74 5.55 4.95 8.27
C LEU A 74 4.06 4.63 8.41
N GLU A 75 3.17 5.63 8.24
CA GLU A 75 1.74 5.41 8.15
C GLU A 75 1.39 4.45 7.00
N SER A 76 1.91 4.68 5.81
CA SER A 76 1.62 3.87 4.61
C SER A 76 2.05 2.39 4.75
N VAL A 77 3.07 2.09 5.56
CA VAL A 77 3.50 0.70 5.83
C VAL A 77 2.90 0.11 7.12
N SER A 78 2.12 0.90 7.85
CA SER A 78 1.45 0.45 9.06
C SER A 78 0.30 -0.50 8.73
N GLN A 79 0.11 -1.52 9.54
CA GLN A 79 -1.07 -2.38 9.42
C GLN A 79 -2.33 -1.61 9.84
N PRO A 80 -3.51 -1.89 9.26
CA PRO A 80 -4.77 -1.35 9.74
C PRO A 80 -4.94 -1.57 11.25
N GLY A 81 -5.35 -0.54 11.97
CA GLY A 81 -5.52 -0.58 13.43
C GLY A 81 -4.21 -0.54 14.22
N SER A 82 -3.08 -0.22 13.60
CA SER A 82 -1.78 -0.17 14.28
C SER A 82 -1.05 1.17 14.15
N LEU A 83 -0.05 1.35 14.99
CA LEU A 83 0.88 2.47 14.99
C LEU A 83 2.28 1.97 14.62
N THR A 84 2.87 2.53 13.56
CA THR A 84 4.28 2.31 13.20
C THR A 84 5.10 3.53 13.55
N ILE A 85 6.19 3.31 14.30
CA ILE A 85 7.09 4.36 14.77
C ILE A 85 8.50 4.14 14.28
N SER A 86 9.27 5.21 14.13
CA SER A 86 10.71 5.13 13.84
C SER A 86 11.55 4.81 15.08
N GLU A 87 12.81 4.42 14.87
CA GLU A 87 13.77 4.11 15.94
C GLU A 87 13.98 5.31 16.86
N GLU A 88 14.04 6.54 16.32
CA GLU A 88 14.19 7.77 17.09
C GLU A 88 13.03 7.99 18.08
N VAL A 89 11.82 7.60 17.66
CA VAL A 89 10.66 7.62 18.57
C VAL A 89 10.79 6.51 19.60
N PHE A 90 11.09 5.28 19.17
CA PHE A 90 11.20 4.12 20.05
C PHE A 90 12.23 4.31 21.15
N GLU A 91 13.39 4.87 20.84
CA GLU A 91 14.45 5.14 21.81
C GLU A 91 14.03 6.13 22.89
N GLY A 92 13.21 7.12 22.55
CA GLY A 92 12.67 8.12 23.49
C GLY A 92 11.55 7.61 24.40
N LEU A 93 11.08 6.36 24.25
CA LEU A 93 10.01 5.80 25.05
C LEU A 93 10.53 5.21 26.38
N SER A 94 9.66 5.20 27.38
CA SER A 94 9.88 4.41 28.60
C SER A 94 9.84 2.91 28.31
N ASP A 95 10.51 2.10 29.15
CA ASP A 95 10.55 0.63 28.98
C ASP A 95 9.15 0.02 28.96
N ARG A 96 8.20 0.57 29.72
CA ARG A 96 6.80 0.15 29.72
C ARG A 96 6.13 0.36 28.36
N LEU A 97 6.35 1.49 27.71
CA LEU A 97 5.77 1.79 26.39
C LEU A 97 6.43 0.95 25.29
N LYS A 98 7.73 0.69 25.40
CA LYS A 98 8.47 -0.14 24.44
C LYS A 98 7.92 -1.55 24.31
N LEU A 99 7.34 -2.12 25.37
CA LEU A 99 6.72 -3.45 25.36
C LEU A 99 5.55 -3.59 24.37
N ASN A 100 4.93 -2.47 23.98
CA ASN A 100 3.83 -2.48 23.02
C ASN A 100 4.30 -2.60 21.54
N PHE A 101 5.60 -2.55 21.29
CA PHE A 101 6.14 -2.47 19.95
C PHE A 101 7.04 -3.65 19.59
N LYS A 102 6.86 -4.17 18.38
CA LYS A 102 7.71 -5.19 17.78
C LYS A 102 8.58 -4.56 16.69
N LYS A 103 9.87 -4.88 16.68
CA LYS A 103 10.81 -4.42 15.65
C LYS A 103 10.44 -5.00 14.29
N LEU A 104 10.23 -4.15 13.29
CA LEU A 104 10.01 -4.53 11.89
C LEU A 104 11.32 -4.67 11.12
N GLY A 105 12.40 -4.04 11.61
CA GLY A 105 13.68 -3.95 10.93
C GLY A 105 13.80 -2.70 10.05
N ARG A 106 14.72 -2.76 9.08
CA ARG A 106 15.01 -1.62 8.20
C ARG A 106 13.99 -1.55 7.08
N LEU A 107 13.21 -0.48 7.08
CA LEU A 107 12.19 -0.21 6.06
C LEU A 107 12.81 0.60 4.92
N VAL A 108 12.56 0.17 3.68
CA VAL A 108 12.91 0.93 2.48
C VAL A 108 11.69 1.79 2.13
N LEU A 109 11.76 3.07 2.47
CA LEU A 109 10.67 4.01 2.25
C LEU A 109 10.89 4.78 0.93
N LYS A 110 9.84 4.93 0.14
CA LYS A 110 9.88 5.60 -1.18
C LYS A 110 10.45 7.02 -1.04
N ASN A 111 11.45 7.36 -1.85
CA ASN A 111 12.14 8.66 -1.87
C ASN A 111 12.88 9.04 -0.56
N ILE A 112 13.20 8.07 0.29
CA ILE A 112 14.04 8.26 1.47
C ILE A 112 15.31 7.43 1.27
N THR A 113 16.44 8.12 1.09
CA THR A 113 17.74 7.52 0.74
C THR A 113 18.34 6.71 1.89
N GLN A 114 18.04 7.07 3.12
CA GLN A 114 18.47 6.33 4.31
C GLN A 114 17.31 5.48 4.82
N GLY A 115 17.49 4.15 4.84
CA GLY A 115 16.48 3.25 5.38
C GLY A 115 16.18 3.58 6.84
N VAL A 116 14.91 3.64 7.19
CA VAL A 116 14.41 3.91 8.55
C VAL A 116 14.16 2.59 9.26
N VAL A 117 14.65 2.43 10.48
CA VAL A 117 14.31 1.28 11.31
C VAL A 117 12.94 1.53 11.94
N GLY A 118 12.00 0.63 11.68
CA GLY A 118 10.62 0.73 12.14
C GLY A 118 10.26 -0.26 13.26
N TYR A 119 9.30 0.15 14.07
CA TYR A 119 8.66 -0.66 15.12
C TYR A 119 7.15 -0.50 15.00
N SER A 120 6.39 -1.58 15.13
CA SER A 120 4.93 -1.56 15.04
C SER A 120 4.28 -2.03 16.32
N SER A 121 3.19 -1.38 16.72
CA SER A 121 2.29 -1.92 17.72
C SER A 121 1.52 -3.13 17.17
N GLN A 122 0.92 -3.93 18.07
CA GLN A 122 -0.08 -4.90 17.66
C GLN A 122 -1.32 -4.15 17.13
N PRO A 123 -2.01 -4.68 16.10
CA PRO A 123 -3.30 -4.13 15.71
C PRO A 123 -4.29 -4.22 16.88
N ILE A 124 -4.97 -3.11 17.16
CA ILE A 124 -5.93 -3.04 18.27
C ILE A 124 -7.26 -3.68 17.89
N LEU A 125 -7.61 -3.65 16.60
CA LEU A 125 -8.80 -4.30 16.06
C LEU A 125 -8.46 -5.73 15.69
N ASP A 126 -9.20 -6.68 16.24
CA ASP A 126 -9.22 -8.05 15.75
C ASP A 126 -10.15 -8.09 14.51
N MET A 127 -9.53 -7.90 13.35
CA MET A 127 -10.25 -7.81 12.07
C MET A 127 -10.97 -9.13 11.74
N ASP A 128 -10.48 -10.26 12.25
CA ASP A 128 -11.10 -11.57 12.01
C ASP A 128 -12.46 -11.69 12.71
N HIS A 129 -12.65 -10.99 13.86
CA HIS A 129 -13.90 -11.01 14.62
C HIS A 129 -14.95 -10.02 14.10
N LEU A 130 -14.55 -9.01 13.32
CA LEU A 130 -15.48 -8.01 12.79
C LEU A 130 -16.13 -8.44 11.46
N GLY A 131 -15.88 -9.68 11.00
CA GLY A 131 -16.41 -10.17 9.72
C GLY A 131 -15.85 -9.41 8.51
N PHE A 132 -14.92 -8.51 8.74
CA PHE A 132 -14.07 -7.99 7.68
C PHE A 132 -13.08 -9.10 7.33
N GLU A 133 -13.36 -9.82 6.28
CA GLU A 133 -12.22 -10.30 5.49
C GLU A 133 -11.41 -9.05 5.24
N VAL A 134 -10.26 -8.96 5.94
CA VAL A 134 -9.28 -7.94 5.62
C VAL A 134 -9.07 -8.06 4.13
N LEU A 135 -9.50 -7.05 3.37
CA LEU A 135 -9.17 -6.84 1.96
C LEU A 135 -7.63 -6.64 1.82
N GLY A 136 -6.89 -7.32 2.60
CA GLY A 136 -5.44 -7.32 2.77
C GLY A 136 -4.90 -8.72 2.98
N ARG A 137 -5.57 -9.79 2.53
CA ARG A 137 -4.80 -10.81 1.86
C ARG A 137 -4.21 -10.08 0.67
N GLN A 138 -2.94 -9.74 0.78
CA GLN A 138 -2.14 -9.49 -0.41
C GLN A 138 -2.36 -10.72 -1.28
N THR A 139 -3.33 -10.64 -2.16
CA THR A 139 -3.47 -11.56 -3.27
C THR A 139 -2.19 -11.33 -4.05
N GLN A 140 -1.18 -12.16 -3.74
CA GLN A 140 0.13 -11.99 -4.34
C GLN A 140 -0.08 -12.13 -5.84
N GLN A 141 0.15 -11.05 -6.54
CA GLN A 141 0.18 -11.07 -7.99
C GLN A 141 1.22 -12.07 -8.44
N GLN A 142 0.83 -13.08 -9.21
CA GLN A 142 1.76 -14.00 -9.84
C GLN A 142 2.29 -13.38 -11.12
N ILE A 143 3.56 -12.98 -11.12
CA ILE A 143 4.22 -12.45 -12.31
C ILE A 143 4.73 -13.61 -13.16
N LYS A 144 4.40 -13.59 -14.46
CA LYS A 144 4.84 -14.53 -15.50
C LYS A 144 5.33 -13.76 -16.71
N TYR A 145 5.91 -14.48 -17.66
CA TYR A 145 6.38 -13.93 -18.92
C TYR A 145 5.91 -14.81 -20.07
N CYS A 146 5.50 -14.16 -21.16
CA CYS A 146 5.24 -14.83 -22.44
C CYS A 146 5.96 -14.10 -23.57
N ASN A 147 6.03 -14.72 -24.74
CA ASN A 147 6.62 -14.10 -25.91
C ASN A 147 5.53 -13.72 -26.91
N SER A 148 5.57 -12.49 -27.39
CA SER A 148 4.78 -12.02 -28.50
C SER A 148 5.23 -12.67 -29.81
N ALA A 149 4.46 -12.55 -30.89
CA ALA A 149 4.72 -13.16 -32.16
C ALA A 149 6.09 -12.77 -32.78
N ASP A 150 6.59 -11.58 -32.51
CA ASP A 150 7.90 -11.10 -32.95
C ASP A 150 9.06 -11.46 -31.97
N GLY A 151 8.78 -12.25 -30.93
CA GLY A 151 9.74 -12.70 -29.94
C GLY A 151 9.93 -11.71 -28.77
N THR A 152 9.23 -10.57 -28.75
CA THR A 152 9.29 -9.61 -27.64
C THR A 152 8.74 -10.25 -26.36
N THR A 153 9.48 -10.15 -25.25
CA THR A 153 9.06 -10.68 -23.94
C THR A 153 8.08 -9.74 -23.28
N ILE A 154 6.90 -10.26 -22.94
CA ILE A 154 5.81 -9.56 -22.28
C ILE A 154 5.64 -10.09 -20.85
N ALA A 155 5.72 -9.21 -19.87
CA ALA A 155 5.41 -9.52 -18.48
C ALA A 155 3.92 -9.43 -18.22
N LEU A 156 3.34 -10.43 -17.58
CA LEU A 156 1.94 -10.46 -17.16
C LEU A 156 1.80 -10.77 -15.67
N GLY A 157 0.78 -10.20 -15.05
CA GLY A 157 0.42 -10.42 -13.66
C GLY A 157 -0.98 -11.04 -13.57
N LYS A 158 -1.11 -12.06 -12.73
CA LYS A 158 -2.37 -12.78 -12.52
C LYS A 158 -2.75 -12.77 -11.04
N THR A 159 -4.02 -12.48 -10.75
CA THR A 159 -4.55 -12.40 -9.38
C THR A 159 -6.01 -12.84 -9.36
N GLY A 160 -6.45 -13.51 -8.28
CA GLY A 160 -7.81 -14.03 -8.15
C GLY A 160 -8.06 -15.31 -8.94
N GLU A 161 -9.29 -15.79 -8.89
CA GLU A 161 -9.76 -17.02 -9.55
C GLU A 161 -11.15 -16.81 -10.13
N GLY A 162 -11.54 -17.64 -11.12
CA GLY A 162 -12.88 -17.60 -11.72
C GLY A 162 -12.92 -16.96 -13.10
N LEU A 163 -13.94 -16.15 -13.39
CA LEU A 163 -14.11 -15.50 -14.70
C LEU A 163 -12.92 -14.58 -15.00
N PRO A 164 -12.24 -14.75 -16.13
CA PRO A 164 -11.10 -13.92 -16.47
C PRO A 164 -11.51 -12.49 -16.85
N PHE A 165 -10.84 -11.50 -16.23
CA PHE A 165 -10.84 -10.10 -16.60
C PHE A 165 -9.47 -9.76 -17.19
N LEU A 166 -9.41 -9.45 -18.48
CA LEU A 166 -8.17 -9.04 -19.13
C LEU A 166 -8.10 -7.51 -19.23
N LYS A 167 -7.27 -6.92 -18.38
CA LYS A 167 -7.02 -5.48 -18.44
C LYS A 167 -5.91 -5.17 -19.43
N ALA A 168 -6.28 -4.56 -20.56
CA ALA A 168 -5.32 -3.99 -21.48
C ALA A 168 -4.47 -2.90 -20.79
N PRO A 169 -3.17 -2.77 -21.14
CA PRO A 169 -2.30 -1.79 -20.52
C PRO A 169 -2.71 -0.36 -20.87
N ASN A 170 -2.49 0.55 -19.93
CA ASN A 170 -2.53 1.99 -20.18
C ASN A 170 -1.25 2.42 -20.91
N PHE A 171 -1.12 3.71 -21.24
CA PHE A 171 0.05 4.25 -21.96
C PHE A 171 1.38 4.02 -21.21
N VAL A 172 1.37 4.08 -19.88
CA VAL A 172 2.52 3.75 -19.02
C VAL A 172 2.04 2.78 -17.96
N THR A 173 2.66 1.61 -17.87
CA THR A 173 2.34 0.57 -16.91
C THR A 173 3.59 0.01 -16.25
N HIS A 174 3.43 -0.46 -15.02
CA HIS A 174 4.43 -1.26 -14.33
C HIS A 174 3.72 -2.17 -13.34
N LEU A 175 3.68 -3.47 -13.62
CA LEU A 175 2.92 -4.45 -12.84
C LEU A 175 3.14 -4.32 -11.33
N ASP A 176 4.40 -4.21 -10.86
CA ASP A 176 4.69 -4.09 -9.43
C ASP A 176 4.36 -2.72 -8.86
N TYR A 177 4.66 -1.63 -9.58
CA TYR A 177 4.37 -0.28 -9.09
C TYR A 177 2.88 0.02 -9.08
N ASP A 178 2.15 -0.43 -10.08
CA ASP A 178 0.70 -0.30 -10.13
C ASP A 178 0.03 -1.14 -9.04
N TRP A 179 0.57 -2.35 -8.77
CA TRP A 179 0.08 -3.22 -7.70
C TRP A 179 0.32 -2.65 -6.30
N GLY A 180 1.42 -1.93 -6.09
CA GLY A 180 1.71 -1.21 -4.85
C GLY A 180 1.18 0.23 -4.81
N SER A 181 0.36 0.64 -5.78
CA SER A 181 -0.15 2.00 -5.89
C SER A 181 -1.41 2.19 -5.04
N GLU A 182 -1.44 3.22 -4.21
CA GLU A 182 -2.63 3.60 -3.42
C GLU A 182 -3.86 3.92 -4.29
N ILE A 183 -3.65 4.22 -5.58
CA ILE A 183 -4.72 4.52 -6.54
C ILE A 183 -5.22 3.25 -7.24
N TRP A 184 -4.29 2.39 -7.70
CA TRP A 184 -4.64 1.26 -8.54
C TRP A 184 -4.88 -0.03 -7.77
N GLN A 185 -4.18 -0.24 -6.67
CA GLN A 185 -4.29 -1.47 -5.87
C GLN A 185 -5.73 -1.76 -5.43
N PRO A 186 -6.49 -0.80 -4.86
CA PRO A 186 -7.87 -1.08 -4.43
C PRO A 186 -8.76 -1.56 -5.58
N ILE A 187 -8.63 -0.93 -6.77
CA ILE A 187 -9.39 -1.30 -7.96
C ILE A 187 -9.04 -2.72 -8.43
N TYR A 188 -7.76 -3.07 -8.42
CA TYR A 188 -7.31 -4.40 -8.83
C TYR A 188 -7.71 -5.48 -7.84
N GLU A 189 -7.71 -5.17 -6.55
CA GLU A 189 -8.18 -6.08 -5.50
C GLU A 189 -9.67 -6.34 -5.62
N GLU A 190 -10.50 -5.32 -5.83
CA GLU A 190 -11.94 -5.48 -6.07
C GLU A 190 -12.22 -6.36 -7.30
N ILE A 191 -11.56 -6.11 -8.42
CA ILE A 191 -11.72 -6.93 -9.63
C ILE A 191 -11.29 -8.38 -9.37
N SER A 192 -10.20 -8.58 -8.60
CA SER A 192 -9.70 -9.92 -8.24
C SER A 192 -10.65 -10.72 -7.36
N GLN A 193 -11.55 -10.07 -6.63
CA GLN A 193 -12.62 -10.72 -5.86
C GLN A 193 -13.78 -11.14 -6.74
N LEU A 194 -14.05 -10.42 -7.83
CA LEU A 194 -15.10 -10.76 -8.80
C LEU A 194 -14.68 -11.89 -9.74
N GLY A 195 -13.39 -12.10 -9.92
CA GLY A 195 -12.85 -13.12 -10.80
C GLY A 195 -11.33 -13.06 -10.92
N MET A 196 -10.78 -13.69 -11.96
CA MET A 196 -9.35 -13.73 -12.21
C MET A 196 -8.91 -12.52 -13.01
N LEU A 197 -8.20 -11.58 -12.38
CA LEU A 197 -7.62 -10.42 -13.08
C LEU A 197 -6.30 -10.80 -13.74
N VAL A 198 -6.20 -10.61 -15.05
CA VAL A 198 -4.97 -10.71 -15.83
C VAL A 198 -4.60 -9.31 -16.33
N ARG A 199 -3.39 -8.86 -16.00
CA ARG A 199 -2.81 -7.59 -16.46
C ARG A 199 -1.47 -7.86 -17.12
N PHE A 200 -0.99 -6.97 -17.95
CA PHE A 200 0.36 -7.08 -18.49
C PHE A 200 0.97 -5.70 -18.73
N ASP A 201 2.29 -5.65 -18.76
CA ASP A 201 3.02 -4.44 -19.12
C ASP A 201 3.17 -4.37 -20.64
N GLN A 202 2.86 -3.21 -21.21
CA GLN A 202 3.08 -2.95 -22.61
C GLN A 202 4.56 -3.10 -22.95
N ARG A 203 4.88 -3.61 -24.15
CA ARG A 203 6.25 -3.63 -24.69
C ARG A 203 6.93 -2.25 -24.54
N GLY A 204 8.16 -2.22 -24.09
CA GLY A 204 8.89 -0.99 -23.78
C GLY A 204 8.63 -0.42 -22.38
N ASN A 205 7.69 -0.97 -21.61
CA ASN A 205 7.33 -0.49 -20.27
C ASN A 205 7.49 -1.57 -19.19
N GLY A 206 7.48 -1.13 -17.96
CA GLY A 206 7.40 -1.96 -16.77
C GLY A 206 8.42 -3.08 -16.71
N LEU A 207 7.94 -4.29 -16.52
CA LEU A 207 8.71 -5.54 -16.46
C LEU A 207 8.84 -6.22 -17.84
N SER A 208 8.11 -5.75 -18.86
CA SER A 208 8.26 -6.24 -20.24
C SER A 208 9.57 -5.79 -20.87
N GLU A 209 9.95 -6.39 -21.98
CA GLU A 209 11.17 -6.04 -22.70
C GLU A 209 11.24 -4.54 -23.00
N ARG A 210 12.31 -3.89 -22.50
CA ARG A 210 12.50 -2.44 -22.56
C ARG A 210 12.82 -1.88 -23.93
N ASN A 211 13.48 -2.67 -24.78
CA ASN A 211 13.95 -2.27 -26.10
C ASN A 211 13.41 -3.21 -27.19
N PRO A 212 12.08 -3.31 -27.37
CA PRO A 212 11.51 -4.17 -28.40
C PRO A 212 11.88 -3.65 -29.79
N LYS A 213 12.04 -4.55 -30.75
CA LYS A 213 12.42 -4.20 -32.11
C LYS A 213 11.35 -3.37 -32.84
N ASN A 214 10.10 -3.54 -32.45
CA ASN A 214 8.96 -2.86 -33.08
C ASN A 214 8.01 -2.34 -31.97
N ILE A 215 7.60 -1.08 -32.11
CA ILE A 215 6.56 -0.44 -31.28
C ILE A 215 5.53 0.13 -32.26
N SER A 216 4.49 -0.63 -32.51
CA SER A 216 3.37 -0.25 -33.39
C SER A 216 2.06 -0.72 -32.78
N PHE A 217 0.95 -0.15 -33.20
CA PHE A 217 -0.37 -0.60 -32.76
C PHE A 217 -0.60 -2.09 -33.09
N SER A 218 -0.16 -2.56 -34.24
CA SER A 218 -0.28 -3.98 -34.64
C SER A 218 0.49 -4.88 -33.66
N SER A 219 1.74 -4.53 -33.35
CA SER A 219 2.54 -5.33 -32.39
C SER A 219 1.98 -5.33 -30.96
N MET A 220 1.31 -4.23 -30.54
CA MET A 220 0.61 -4.19 -29.26
C MET A 220 -0.64 -5.09 -29.24
N VAL A 221 -1.34 -5.23 -30.37
CA VAL A 221 -2.45 -6.19 -30.51
C VAL A 221 -1.93 -7.63 -30.46
N GLU A 222 -0.78 -7.90 -31.06
CA GLU A 222 -0.11 -9.22 -30.99
C GLU A 222 0.31 -9.55 -29.54
N ASP A 223 0.68 -8.55 -28.71
CA ASP A 223 0.96 -8.76 -27.28
C ASP A 223 -0.28 -9.22 -26.53
N ILE A 224 -1.44 -8.61 -26.79
CA ILE A 224 -2.72 -9.05 -26.21
C ILE A 224 -2.99 -10.50 -26.59
N SER A 225 -2.84 -10.84 -27.86
CA SER A 225 -3.04 -12.21 -28.36
C SER A 225 -2.10 -13.20 -27.66
N ALA A 226 -0.82 -12.84 -27.49
CA ALA A 226 0.15 -13.67 -26.79
C ALA A 226 -0.22 -13.92 -25.33
N VAL A 227 -0.72 -12.91 -24.62
CA VAL A 227 -1.20 -13.04 -23.22
C VAL A 227 -2.44 -13.95 -23.17
N VAL A 228 -3.42 -13.75 -24.06
CA VAL A 228 -4.64 -14.55 -24.15
C VAL A 228 -4.29 -16.03 -24.39
N GLU A 229 -3.41 -16.31 -25.33
CA GLU A 229 -2.97 -17.66 -25.65
C GLU A 229 -2.19 -18.31 -24.51
N ASN A 230 -1.25 -17.56 -23.88
CA ASN A 230 -0.45 -18.07 -22.78
C ASN A 230 -1.29 -18.47 -21.56
N GLU A 231 -2.27 -17.66 -21.18
CA GLU A 231 -3.16 -17.93 -20.05
C GLU A 231 -4.40 -18.75 -20.45
N LYS A 232 -4.53 -19.13 -21.73
CA LYS A 232 -5.64 -19.94 -22.30
C LYS A 232 -7.00 -19.34 -21.97
N LEU A 233 -7.14 -18.05 -22.21
CA LEU A 233 -8.39 -17.34 -21.95
C LEU A 233 -9.38 -17.59 -23.08
N GLU A 234 -10.38 -18.46 -22.86
CA GLU A 234 -11.40 -18.78 -23.89
C GLU A 234 -12.59 -17.81 -23.83
N ASN A 235 -13.02 -17.43 -22.63
CA ASN A 235 -14.10 -16.46 -22.39
C ASN A 235 -13.62 -15.46 -21.32
N PHE A 236 -13.49 -14.21 -21.68
CA PHE A 236 -13.02 -13.16 -20.77
C PHE A 236 -13.71 -11.82 -21.01
N VAL A 237 -13.69 -10.96 -20.02
CA VAL A 237 -14.20 -9.58 -20.08
C VAL A 237 -13.04 -8.60 -20.20
#